data_3afcf901e2bfd8b2395656ac5e6c5684
#
_entry.id   3afcf901e2bfd8b2395656ac5e6c5684
#
_cell.length_a   1.000
_cell.length_b   1.000
_cell.length_c   1.000
_cell.angle_alpha   90.00
_cell.angle_beta   90.00
_cell.angle_gamma   90.00
#
_symmetry.space_group_name_H-M   'P 1'
#
loop_
_entity.id
_entity.type
_entity.pdbx_description
1 polymer ?
#
loop_
_entity_poly.entity_id
_entity_poly.type
_entity_poly.pdbx_seq_one_letter_code
_entity_poly.pdbx_strand_id
1 'polypeptide(L)'
;EMCIRDRTAPTDDKYDRAYFGLPEDKFLFLMMYDNGSMMERKNPLGTLEAFKRAFGKENDEVGLVIKISGNAKEDMEKIREFFDGYTNIYFMTEMLTKIEVNSLLRDVDVFVSLHRAEGFGLGMAEAMLNGTPCIATNWSANTEFMDEKSACMVDYQLIELTEDIGPFKAGNRWADADVAQAAEYMKRLYADKAFYDIIKNNALSHINEVLSEERITVMMRERVEAIRKEAKEALKKNEEK
;
A
#
# COMPACT_ATOMS: atom_id res chain seq x y z
N GLU A 1 -6.72 12.72 11.90
CA GLU A 1 -6.84 11.37 12.48
C GLU A 1 -5.45 10.87 12.87
N MET A 2 -5.26 10.49 14.11
CA MET A 2 -4.03 9.79 14.51
C MET A 2 -4.05 8.41 13.84
N CYS A 3 -3.00 8.08 13.09
CA CYS A 3 -2.80 6.72 12.62
C CYS A 3 -2.55 5.83 13.84
N ILE A 4 -3.58 5.13 14.27
CA ILE A 4 -3.48 4.18 15.37
C ILE A 4 -2.79 2.95 14.82
N ARG A 5 -1.66 2.57 15.42
CA ARG A 5 -0.83 1.43 14.98
C ARG A 5 -1.38 0.08 15.44
N ASP A 6 -2.29 0.06 16.40
CA ASP A 6 -3.03 -1.12 16.92
C ASP A 6 -4.22 -1.47 16.02
N ARG A 7 -3.97 -1.89 14.78
CA ARG A 7 -5.05 -2.10 13.83
C ARG A 7 -5.53 -3.53 13.79
N THR A 8 -6.87 -3.64 13.70
CA THR A 8 -7.56 -4.84 13.25
C THR A 8 -8.07 -4.63 11.82
N ALA A 9 -8.14 -5.70 11.06
CA ALA A 9 -8.67 -5.70 9.69
C ALA A 9 -9.89 -6.64 9.60
N PRO A 10 -11.05 -6.29 10.22
CA PRO A 10 -12.22 -7.14 10.22
C PRO A 10 -12.76 -7.31 8.79
N THR A 11 -13.13 -8.54 8.48
CA THR A 11 -13.74 -8.95 7.20
C THR A 11 -15.12 -9.57 7.44
N ASP A 12 -15.92 -9.70 6.38
CA ASP A 12 -17.20 -10.41 6.40
C ASP A 12 -17.28 -11.23 5.10
N ASP A 13 -17.58 -12.53 5.22
CA ASP A 13 -17.58 -13.47 4.09
C ASP A 13 -18.66 -13.19 3.05
N LYS A 14 -19.68 -12.38 3.38
CA LYS A 14 -20.66 -11.93 2.39
C LYS A 14 -20.08 -10.96 1.35
N TYR A 15 -18.93 -10.34 1.63
CA TYR A 15 -18.21 -9.45 0.73
C TYR A 15 -17.09 -10.22 0.04
N ASP A 16 -17.46 -11.11 -0.87
CA ASP A 16 -16.58 -11.91 -1.70
C ASP A 16 -16.33 -11.28 -3.08
N ARG A 17 -15.59 -11.97 -3.94
CA ARG A 17 -15.32 -11.50 -5.32
C ARG A 17 -16.60 -11.27 -6.11
N ALA A 18 -17.62 -12.14 -5.94
CA ALA A 18 -18.91 -11.98 -6.63
C ALA A 18 -19.64 -10.70 -6.18
N TYR A 19 -19.61 -10.37 -4.89
CA TYR A 19 -20.14 -9.11 -4.38
C TYR A 19 -19.49 -7.90 -5.04
N PHE A 20 -18.17 -7.94 -5.24
CA PHE A 20 -17.41 -6.86 -5.88
C PHE A 20 -17.46 -6.88 -7.42
N GLY A 21 -18.14 -7.85 -8.02
CA GLY A 21 -18.18 -8.03 -9.48
C GLY A 21 -16.82 -8.41 -10.07
N LEU A 22 -15.97 -9.07 -9.29
CA LEU A 22 -14.63 -9.51 -9.69
C LEU A 22 -14.65 -10.98 -10.15
N PRO A 23 -13.77 -11.38 -11.08
CA PRO A 23 -13.69 -12.77 -11.54
C PRO A 23 -13.17 -13.70 -10.45
N GLU A 24 -13.76 -14.88 -10.35
CA GLU A 24 -13.39 -15.91 -9.36
C GLU A 24 -12.13 -16.68 -9.75
N ASP A 25 -11.87 -16.81 -11.05
CA ASP A 25 -10.88 -17.69 -11.66
C ASP A 25 -9.56 -16.98 -12.04
N LYS A 26 -9.43 -15.68 -11.77
CA LYS A 26 -8.24 -14.90 -12.12
C LYS A 26 -7.37 -14.59 -10.91
N PHE A 27 -6.07 -14.49 -11.14
CA PHE A 27 -5.13 -13.93 -10.18
C PHE A 27 -5.22 -12.41 -10.20
N LEU A 28 -5.60 -11.80 -9.07
CA LEU A 28 -5.95 -10.38 -9.00
C LEU A 28 -4.92 -9.54 -8.25
N PHE A 29 -4.38 -8.55 -8.94
CA PHE A 29 -3.64 -7.45 -8.32
C PHE A 29 -4.60 -6.32 -7.97
N LEU A 30 -4.44 -5.70 -6.81
CA LEU A 30 -5.22 -4.53 -6.39
C LEU A 30 -4.32 -3.33 -6.20
N MET A 31 -4.68 -2.24 -6.82
CA MET A 31 -4.20 -0.90 -6.50
C MET A 31 -5.36 -0.07 -5.98
N MET A 32 -5.15 0.65 -4.86
CA MET A 32 -6.20 1.55 -4.40
C MET A 32 -5.64 2.87 -3.84
N TYR A 33 -6.37 3.94 -4.07
CA TYR A 33 -6.08 5.26 -3.50
C TYR A 33 -7.33 6.12 -3.41
N ASP A 34 -7.23 7.17 -2.59
CA ASP A 34 -8.21 8.23 -2.54
C ASP A 34 -7.77 9.38 -3.45
N ASN A 35 -8.67 9.87 -4.30
CA ASN A 35 -8.38 10.96 -5.25
C ASN A 35 -7.92 12.25 -4.54
N GLY A 36 -8.43 12.52 -3.32
CA GLY A 36 -7.96 13.63 -2.49
C GLY A 36 -6.52 13.47 -1.97
N SER A 37 -5.92 12.29 -2.12
CA SER A 37 -4.53 11.99 -1.67
C SER A 37 -3.45 12.37 -2.68
N MET A 38 -3.80 12.99 -3.78
CA MET A 38 -2.96 13.34 -4.94
C MET A 38 -2.44 12.12 -5.70
N MET A 39 -2.83 12.04 -6.97
CA MET A 39 -2.49 10.96 -7.88
C MET A 39 -0.97 10.81 -8.04
N GLU A 40 -0.25 11.94 -8.17
CA GLU A 40 1.20 11.97 -8.36
C GLU A 40 1.94 11.29 -7.20
N ARG A 41 1.49 11.51 -5.96
CA ARG A 41 2.07 10.92 -4.76
C ARG A 41 1.80 9.42 -4.66
N LYS A 42 0.59 9.00 -5.02
CA LYS A 42 0.20 7.57 -5.01
C LYS A 42 0.74 6.79 -6.19
N ASN A 43 1.17 7.49 -7.25
CA ASN A 43 1.81 6.92 -8.43
C ASN A 43 1.07 5.73 -9.06
N PRO A 44 -0.25 5.84 -9.34
CA PRO A 44 -0.97 4.77 -10.01
C PRO A 44 -0.36 4.44 -11.36
N LEU A 45 0.12 5.42 -12.12
CA LEU A 45 0.72 5.21 -13.44
C LEU A 45 1.94 4.28 -13.39
N GLY A 46 2.75 4.35 -12.33
CA GLY A 46 3.84 3.39 -12.12
C GLY A 46 3.33 1.96 -11.94
N THR A 47 2.24 1.77 -11.18
CA THR A 47 1.61 0.44 -11.02
C THR A 47 1.02 -0.07 -12.33
N LEU A 48 0.37 0.82 -13.10
CA LEU A 48 -0.20 0.48 -14.40
C LEU A 48 0.88 0.05 -15.40
N GLU A 49 1.98 0.78 -15.43
CA GLU A 49 3.12 0.46 -16.30
C GLU A 49 3.79 -0.86 -15.88
N ALA A 50 3.93 -1.12 -14.56
CA ALA A 50 4.45 -2.39 -14.06
C ALA A 50 3.55 -3.56 -14.50
N PHE A 51 2.23 -3.42 -14.40
CA PHE A 51 1.29 -4.44 -14.83
C PHE A 51 1.37 -4.70 -16.35
N LYS A 52 1.46 -3.64 -17.16
CA LYS A 52 1.65 -3.78 -18.62
C LYS A 52 2.95 -4.49 -19.00
N ARG A 53 4.02 -4.23 -18.27
CA ARG A 53 5.33 -4.91 -18.46
C ARG A 53 5.30 -6.37 -17.99
N ALA A 54 4.55 -6.65 -16.93
CA ALA A 54 4.42 -7.99 -16.40
C ALA A 54 3.53 -8.87 -17.31
N PHE A 55 2.39 -8.35 -17.73
CA PHE A 55 1.33 -9.09 -18.42
C PHE A 55 0.85 -8.33 -19.65
N GLY A 56 0.94 -8.99 -20.78
CA GLY A 56 0.38 -8.46 -22.02
C GLY A 56 -1.15 -8.45 -21.98
N LYS A 57 -1.76 -7.69 -22.87
CA LYS A 57 -3.23 -7.59 -22.96
C LYS A 57 -3.94 -8.89 -23.38
N GLU A 58 -3.20 -9.86 -23.90
CA GLU A 58 -3.70 -11.18 -24.26
C GLU A 58 -3.73 -12.17 -23.08
N ASN A 59 -3.16 -11.79 -21.91
CA ASN A 59 -3.19 -12.64 -20.73
C ASN A 59 -4.50 -12.43 -19.98
N ASP A 60 -5.37 -13.42 -20.03
CA ASP A 60 -6.68 -13.41 -19.38
C ASP A 60 -6.73 -14.12 -18.03
N GLU A 61 -5.62 -14.75 -17.60
CA GLU A 61 -5.52 -15.43 -16.29
C GLU A 61 -5.24 -14.46 -15.13
N VAL A 62 -4.83 -13.23 -15.45
CA VAL A 62 -4.54 -12.20 -14.44
C VAL A 62 -5.43 -10.98 -14.65
N GLY A 63 -5.68 -10.23 -13.57
CA GLY A 63 -6.41 -8.98 -13.61
C GLY A 63 -5.83 -7.92 -12.69
N LEU A 64 -6.07 -6.66 -13.03
CA LEU A 64 -5.75 -5.52 -12.17
C LEU A 64 -7.04 -4.82 -11.74
N VAL A 65 -7.28 -4.82 -10.44
CA VAL A 65 -8.37 -4.08 -9.81
C VAL A 65 -7.86 -2.69 -9.43
N ILE A 66 -8.55 -1.67 -9.89
CA ILE A 66 -8.22 -0.27 -9.65
C ILE A 66 -9.36 0.36 -8.84
N LYS A 67 -9.13 0.52 -7.54
CA LYS A 67 -10.11 1.12 -6.62
C LYS A 67 -9.74 2.57 -6.35
N ILE A 68 -10.58 3.51 -6.79
CA ILE A 68 -10.39 4.95 -6.57
C ILE A 68 -11.58 5.49 -5.78
N SER A 69 -11.32 6.04 -4.59
CA SER A 69 -12.34 6.74 -3.80
C SER A 69 -12.40 8.22 -4.16
N GLY A 70 -13.57 8.85 -4.02
CA GLY A 70 -13.78 10.27 -4.29
C GLY A 70 -14.15 10.57 -5.75
N ASN A 71 -13.92 11.80 -6.20
CA ASN A 71 -14.28 12.23 -7.56
C ASN A 71 -13.18 11.78 -8.55
N ALA A 72 -13.28 10.54 -9.00
CA ALA A 72 -12.25 9.88 -9.78
C ALA A 72 -12.41 10.02 -11.32
N LYS A 73 -13.33 10.88 -11.81
CA LYS A 73 -13.69 10.91 -13.24
C LYS A 73 -12.48 11.16 -14.15
N GLU A 74 -11.68 12.17 -13.85
CA GLU A 74 -10.51 12.53 -14.67
C GLU A 74 -9.43 11.45 -14.60
N ASP A 75 -9.17 10.90 -13.40
CA ASP A 75 -8.20 9.81 -13.23
C ASP A 75 -8.63 8.57 -14.00
N MET A 76 -9.92 8.23 -13.94
CA MET A 76 -10.52 7.11 -14.65
C MET A 76 -10.39 7.24 -16.18
N GLU A 77 -10.62 8.44 -16.72
CA GLU A 77 -10.47 8.69 -18.16
C GLU A 77 -9.02 8.46 -18.61
N LYS A 78 -8.04 9.04 -17.88
CA LYS A 78 -6.61 8.84 -18.15
C LYS A 78 -6.19 7.36 -18.05
N ILE A 79 -6.68 6.64 -17.05
CA ILE A 79 -6.35 5.24 -16.84
C ILE A 79 -6.97 4.37 -17.94
N ARG A 80 -8.21 4.63 -18.34
CA ARG A 80 -8.86 3.90 -19.43
C ARG A 80 -8.13 4.09 -20.75
N GLU A 81 -7.72 5.32 -21.06
CA GLU A 81 -6.92 5.62 -22.26
C GLU A 81 -5.57 4.87 -22.21
N PHE A 82 -4.92 4.84 -21.02
CA PHE A 82 -3.67 4.11 -20.82
C PHE A 82 -3.82 2.60 -21.09
N PHE A 83 -4.98 2.00 -20.76
CA PHE A 83 -5.28 0.58 -20.96
C PHE A 83 -6.16 0.28 -22.17
N ASP A 84 -6.10 1.10 -23.22
CA ASP A 84 -6.87 0.82 -24.43
C ASP A 84 -6.57 -0.60 -24.97
N GLY A 85 -7.64 -1.35 -25.19
CA GLY A 85 -7.59 -2.74 -25.65
C GLY A 85 -7.28 -3.79 -24.57
N TYR A 86 -7.17 -3.43 -23.27
CA TYR A 86 -7.09 -4.39 -22.17
C TYR A 86 -8.49 -4.77 -21.68
N THR A 87 -8.75 -6.06 -21.48
CA THR A 87 -10.04 -6.58 -20.98
C THR A 87 -9.99 -7.06 -19.54
N ASN A 88 -8.81 -7.08 -18.94
CA ASN A 88 -8.53 -7.60 -17.60
C ASN A 88 -8.28 -6.50 -16.55
N ILE A 89 -8.85 -5.30 -16.77
CA ILE A 89 -8.80 -4.16 -15.85
C ILE A 89 -10.18 -3.92 -15.26
N TYR A 90 -10.27 -3.94 -13.93
CA TYR A 90 -11.52 -3.83 -13.18
C TYR A 90 -11.52 -2.54 -12.37
N PHE A 91 -12.51 -1.69 -12.61
CA PHE A 91 -12.60 -0.38 -11.95
C PHE A 91 -13.65 -0.40 -10.84
N MET A 92 -13.29 0.15 -9.69
CA MET A 92 -14.17 0.34 -8.54
C MET A 92 -14.10 1.80 -8.08
N THR A 93 -15.22 2.49 -8.09
CA THR A 93 -15.32 3.91 -7.67
C THR A 93 -16.29 4.11 -6.51
N GLU A 94 -17.00 3.06 -6.12
CA GLU A 94 -17.95 3.07 -5.03
C GLU A 94 -17.25 3.36 -3.70
N MET A 95 -17.94 4.09 -2.82
CA MET A 95 -17.50 4.27 -1.44
C MET A 95 -17.74 2.98 -0.68
N LEU A 96 -16.67 2.35 -0.26
CA LEU A 96 -16.69 1.13 0.54
C LEU A 96 -16.57 1.45 2.04
N THR A 97 -17.29 0.71 2.86
CA THR A 97 -17.09 0.70 4.31
C THR A 97 -15.74 0.07 4.64
N LYS A 98 -15.29 0.24 5.89
CA LYS A 98 -14.03 -0.36 6.36
C LYS A 98 -14.01 -1.88 6.22
N ILE A 99 -15.12 -2.55 6.53
CA ILE A 99 -15.25 -4.01 6.42
C ILE A 99 -15.18 -4.44 4.96
N GLU A 100 -15.84 -3.73 4.04
CA GLU A 100 -15.78 -4.01 2.60
C GLU A 100 -14.37 -3.84 2.06
N VAL A 101 -13.65 -2.75 2.45
CA VAL A 101 -12.25 -2.56 2.04
C VAL A 101 -11.37 -3.71 2.51
N ASN A 102 -11.51 -4.12 3.77
CA ASN A 102 -10.72 -5.24 4.31
C ASN A 102 -11.08 -6.57 3.63
N SER A 103 -12.37 -6.81 3.32
CA SER A 103 -12.81 -7.99 2.60
C SER A 103 -12.27 -8.00 1.16
N LEU A 104 -12.26 -6.85 0.48
CA LEU A 104 -11.62 -6.71 -0.83
C LEU A 104 -10.12 -7.02 -0.77
N LEU A 105 -9.41 -6.50 0.25
CA LEU A 105 -7.99 -6.79 0.45
C LEU A 105 -7.73 -8.28 0.71
N ARG A 106 -8.61 -8.98 1.43
CA ARG A 106 -8.54 -10.43 1.65
C ARG A 106 -8.72 -11.23 0.35
N ASP A 107 -9.60 -10.77 -0.52
CA ASP A 107 -10.09 -11.54 -1.66
C ASP A 107 -9.29 -11.32 -2.95
N VAL A 108 -8.38 -10.34 -2.97
CA VAL A 108 -7.38 -10.20 -4.04
C VAL A 108 -6.11 -10.97 -3.68
N ASP A 109 -5.30 -11.28 -4.70
CA ASP A 109 -4.08 -12.07 -4.48
C ASP A 109 -2.89 -11.20 -4.08
N VAL A 110 -2.78 -9.97 -4.58
CA VAL A 110 -1.65 -9.08 -4.31
C VAL A 110 -2.11 -7.64 -4.21
N PHE A 111 -1.66 -6.92 -3.20
CA PHE A 111 -1.82 -5.48 -3.09
C PHE A 111 -0.56 -4.75 -3.60
N VAL A 112 -0.74 -3.71 -4.42
CA VAL A 112 0.36 -2.98 -5.05
C VAL A 112 0.30 -1.49 -4.71
N SER A 113 1.42 -0.94 -4.23
CA SER A 113 1.55 0.49 -3.93
C SER A 113 2.94 1.01 -4.30
N LEU A 114 3.10 1.53 -5.50
CA LEU A 114 4.34 2.17 -5.95
C LEU A 114 4.36 3.67 -5.59
N HIS A 115 3.95 3.97 -4.36
CA HIS A 115 3.85 5.34 -3.84
C HIS A 115 5.21 6.05 -3.80
N ARG A 116 5.17 7.38 -3.94
CA ARG A 116 6.34 8.26 -3.85
C ARG A 116 6.58 8.81 -2.45
N ALA A 117 5.53 8.87 -1.65
CA ALA A 117 5.57 9.23 -0.23
C ALA A 117 4.33 8.70 0.48
N GLU A 118 4.47 8.26 1.72
CA GLU A 118 3.38 7.73 2.53
C GLU A 118 3.57 8.10 4.01
N GLY A 119 2.48 8.52 4.67
CA GLY A 119 2.52 8.88 6.09
C GLY A 119 2.52 7.69 7.04
N PHE A 120 1.89 6.57 6.66
CA PHE A 120 1.89 5.31 7.37
C PHE A 120 1.82 4.12 6.42
N GLY A 121 0.86 4.14 5.46
CA GLY A 121 0.62 3.02 4.55
C GLY A 121 -0.50 2.10 5.02
N LEU A 122 -1.65 2.67 5.41
CA LEU A 122 -2.78 1.93 5.96
C LEU A 122 -3.22 0.76 5.08
N GLY A 123 -3.36 0.98 3.77
CA GLY A 123 -3.78 -0.08 2.85
C GLY A 123 -2.79 -1.25 2.80
N MET A 124 -1.49 -0.97 2.90
CA MET A 124 -0.45 -2.00 2.97
C MET A 124 -0.52 -2.79 4.27
N ALA A 125 -0.63 -2.08 5.41
CA ALA A 125 -0.76 -2.74 6.71
C ALA A 125 -2.02 -3.61 6.80
N GLU A 126 -3.15 -3.13 6.27
CA GLU A 126 -4.41 -3.86 6.23
C GLU A 126 -4.37 -5.06 5.27
N ALA A 127 -3.69 -4.94 4.13
CA ALA A 127 -3.43 -6.07 3.24
C ALA A 127 -2.63 -7.17 3.94
N MET A 128 -1.52 -6.81 4.60
CA MET A 128 -0.69 -7.77 5.35
C MET A 128 -1.47 -8.43 6.50
N LEU A 129 -2.33 -7.69 7.22
CA LEU A 129 -3.19 -8.22 8.28
C LEU A 129 -4.22 -9.22 7.76
N ASN A 130 -4.62 -9.11 6.49
CA ASN A 130 -5.48 -10.08 5.80
C ASN A 130 -4.69 -11.22 5.13
N GLY A 131 -3.36 -11.24 5.31
CA GLY A 131 -2.49 -12.23 4.67
C GLY A 131 -2.32 -12.02 3.16
N THR A 132 -2.54 -10.81 2.67
CA THR A 132 -2.39 -10.47 1.26
C THR A 132 -0.98 -9.94 1.01
N PRO A 133 -0.18 -10.60 0.15
CA PRO A 133 1.14 -10.14 -0.25
C PRO A 133 1.13 -8.71 -0.79
N CYS A 134 2.17 -7.94 -0.46
CA CYS A 134 2.31 -6.56 -0.93
C CYS A 134 3.52 -6.40 -1.84
N ILE A 135 3.36 -5.63 -2.92
CA ILE A 135 4.45 -5.02 -3.69
C ILE A 135 4.43 -3.53 -3.35
N ALA A 136 5.50 -3.00 -2.76
CA ALA A 136 5.52 -1.61 -2.31
C ALA A 136 6.88 -0.95 -2.49
N THR A 137 6.90 0.37 -2.74
CA THR A 137 8.15 1.15 -2.75
C THR A 137 8.85 1.02 -1.39
N ASN A 138 10.13 0.70 -1.39
CA ASN A 138 10.97 0.60 -0.19
C ASN A 138 11.33 1.99 0.36
N TRP A 139 10.32 2.82 0.59
CA TRP A 139 10.47 4.21 1.00
C TRP A 139 9.33 4.70 1.86
N SER A 140 9.63 5.57 2.83
CA SER A 140 8.64 6.21 3.67
C SER A 140 8.19 5.34 4.85
N ALA A 141 7.04 5.64 5.45
CA ALA A 141 6.64 5.05 6.73
C ALA A 141 6.27 3.56 6.68
N ASN A 142 5.98 3.00 5.52
CA ASN A 142 5.74 1.56 5.39
C ASN A 142 6.98 0.71 5.73
N THR A 143 8.19 1.25 5.59
CA THR A 143 9.43 0.56 5.97
C THR A 143 9.57 0.33 7.47
N GLU A 144 8.70 0.91 8.29
CA GLU A 144 8.63 0.62 9.72
C GLU A 144 7.98 -0.76 10.04
N PHE A 145 7.18 -1.28 9.11
CA PHE A 145 6.45 -2.54 9.28
C PHE A 145 6.52 -3.49 8.08
N MET A 146 7.30 -3.17 7.06
CA MET A 146 7.54 -4.02 5.90
C MET A 146 9.04 -4.19 5.70
N ASP A 147 9.45 -5.40 5.32
CA ASP A 147 10.81 -5.74 4.96
C ASP A 147 10.84 -6.73 3.77
N GLU A 148 12.03 -7.02 3.24
CA GLU A 148 12.23 -7.93 2.11
C GLU A 148 11.80 -9.39 2.36
N LYS A 149 11.55 -9.77 3.62
CA LYS A 149 11.05 -11.11 3.98
C LYS A 149 9.54 -11.17 3.98
N SER A 150 8.89 -10.06 4.31
CA SER A 150 7.44 -9.94 4.51
C SER A 150 6.71 -9.27 3.35
N ALA A 151 7.44 -8.65 2.40
CA ALA A 151 6.88 -7.98 1.24
C ALA A 151 7.86 -7.94 0.07
N CYS A 152 7.35 -7.68 -1.12
CA CYS A 152 8.18 -7.38 -2.29
C CYS A 152 8.54 -5.88 -2.28
N MET A 153 9.67 -5.55 -1.67
CA MET A 153 10.15 -4.19 -1.53
C MET A 153 10.82 -3.72 -2.82
N VAL A 154 10.25 -2.71 -3.45
CA VAL A 154 10.70 -2.16 -4.73
C VAL A 154 11.71 -1.06 -4.51
N ASP A 155 12.88 -1.16 -5.13
CA ASP A 155 13.90 -0.12 -5.12
C ASP A 155 13.39 1.17 -5.78
N TYR A 156 14.07 2.27 -5.49
CA TYR A 156 13.66 3.59 -5.95
C TYR A 156 14.84 4.53 -6.18
N GLN A 157 14.59 5.59 -6.91
CA GLN A 157 15.47 6.75 -6.98
C GLN A 157 14.78 7.96 -6.33
N LEU A 158 15.53 8.79 -5.60
CA LEU A 158 14.98 10.04 -5.09
C LEU A 158 14.96 11.07 -6.20
N ILE A 159 13.79 11.61 -6.48
CA ILE A 159 13.57 12.73 -7.39
C ILE A 159 13.20 13.98 -6.59
N GLU A 160 13.68 15.13 -7.01
CA GLU A 160 13.34 16.43 -6.42
C GLU A 160 12.13 17.02 -7.15
N LEU A 161 11.17 17.54 -6.39
CA LEU A 161 10.03 18.22 -6.95
C LEU A 161 10.49 19.58 -7.53
N THR A 162 10.19 19.80 -8.80
CA THR A 162 10.54 21.07 -9.51
C THR A 162 9.52 22.18 -9.29
N GLU A 163 8.32 21.82 -8.81
CA GLU A 163 7.21 22.72 -8.51
C GLU A 163 6.43 22.25 -7.29
N ASP A 164 5.55 23.12 -6.77
CA ASP A 164 4.67 22.78 -5.66
C ASP A 164 3.58 21.82 -6.13
N ILE A 165 3.41 20.69 -5.44
CA ILE A 165 2.33 19.71 -5.67
C ILE A 165 1.49 19.62 -4.39
N GLY A 166 0.35 20.29 -4.37
CA GLY A 166 -0.50 20.39 -3.17
C GLY A 166 0.27 20.93 -1.97
N PRO A 167 0.36 20.21 -0.83
CA PRO A 167 1.11 20.65 0.34
C PRO A 167 2.63 20.43 0.22
N PHE A 168 3.09 19.70 -0.80
CA PHE A 168 4.50 19.40 -1.01
C PHE A 168 5.15 20.53 -1.81
N LYS A 169 6.23 21.07 -1.28
CA LYS A 169 6.94 22.20 -1.88
C LYS A 169 8.02 21.75 -2.85
N ALA A 170 8.30 22.59 -3.84
CA ALA A 170 9.49 22.46 -4.68
C ALA A 170 10.73 22.27 -3.79
N GLY A 171 11.66 21.41 -4.20
CA GLY A 171 12.82 20.99 -3.40
C GLY A 171 12.55 19.82 -2.45
N ASN A 172 11.29 19.44 -2.20
CA ASN A 172 11.00 18.18 -1.51
C ASN A 172 11.39 16.98 -2.40
N ARG A 173 11.75 15.88 -1.77
CA ARG A 173 12.14 14.65 -2.47
C ARG A 173 11.08 13.58 -2.34
N TRP A 174 10.79 12.94 -3.46
CA TRP A 174 9.91 11.79 -3.58
C TRP A 174 10.68 10.58 -4.11
N ALA A 175 10.22 9.38 -3.77
CA ALA A 175 10.75 8.15 -4.32
C ALA A 175 10.08 7.82 -5.66
N ASP A 176 10.86 7.64 -6.71
CA ASP A 176 10.39 7.11 -7.98
C ASP A 176 10.76 5.63 -8.06
N ALA A 177 9.74 4.77 -7.93
CA ALA A 177 9.91 3.33 -7.81
C ALA A 177 10.44 2.69 -9.10
N ASP A 178 11.27 1.65 -8.99
CA ASP A 178 11.71 0.84 -10.13
C ASP A 178 10.54 -0.01 -10.65
N VAL A 179 9.89 0.52 -11.69
CA VAL A 179 8.74 -0.12 -12.35
C VAL A 179 9.10 -1.47 -12.97
N ALA A 180 10.35 -1.66 -13.41
CA ALA A 180 10.78 -2.94 -14.00
C ALA A 180 10.90 -4.00 -12.90
N GLN A 181 11.49 -3.68 -11.75
CA GLN A 181 11.54 -4.56 -10.59
C GLN A 181 10.13 -4.90 -10.08
N ALA A 182 9.23 -3.92 -10.02
CA ALA A 182 7.84 -4.16 -9.65
C ALA A 182 7.15 -5.15 -10.60
N ALA A 183 7.38 -5.03 -11.91
CA ALA A 183 6.86 -5.96 -12.92
C ALA A 183 7.42 -7.38 -12.72
N GLU A 184 8.70 -7.53 -12.39
CA GLU A 184 9.30 -8.84 -12.10
C GLU A 184 8.71 -9.46 -10.81
N TYR A 185 8.45 -8.67 -9.77
CA TYR A 185 7.74 -9.16 -8.59
C TYR A 185 6.29 -9.60 -8.92
N MET A 186 5.57 -8.86 -9.76
CA MET A 186 4.23 -9.27 -10.22
C MET A 186 4.28 -10.63 -10.92
N LYS A 187 5.19 -10.81 -11.89
CA LYS A 187 5.37 -12.09 -12.59
C LYS A 187 5.71 -13.23 -11.62
N ARG A 188 6.63 -12.98 -10.69
CA ARG A 188 7.10 -13.99 -9.76
C ARG A 188 6.00 -14.41 -8.79
N LEU A 189 5.24 -13.48 -8.23
CA LEU A 189 4.13 -13.80 -7.33
C LEU A 189 3.02 -14.60 -8.04
N TYR A 190 2.79 -14.36 -9.32
CA TYR A 190 1.84 -15.13 -10.13
C TYR A 190 2.38 -16.53 -10.49
N ALA A 191 3.62 -16.63 -10.95
CA ALA A 191 4.14 -17.87 -11.53
C ALA A 191 4.77 -18.83 -10.51
N ASP A 192 5.28 -18.32 -9.38
CA ASP A 192 5.98 -19.09 -8.34
C ASP A 192 5.13 -19.19 -7.07
N LYS A 193 4.31 -20.26 -7.00
CA LYS A 193 3.44 -20.48 -5.84
C LYS A 193 4.21 -20.61 -4.53
N ALA A 194 5.40 -21.18 -4.54
CA ALA A 194 6.21 -21.32 -3.33
C ALA A 194 6.67 -19.97 -2.81
N PHE A 195 7.11 -19.09 -3.71
CA PHE A 195 7.46 -17.72 -3.37
C PHE A 195 6.23 -16.93 -2.86
N TYR A 196 5.08 -17.06 -3.54
CA TYR A 196 3.83 -16.44 -3.10
C TYR A 196 3.46 -16.86 -1.67
N ASP A 197 3.46 -18.16 -1.40
CA ASP A 197 3.09 -18.71 -0.09
C ASP A 197 4.08 -18.24 1.02
N ILE A 198 5.37 -18.12 0.71
CA ILE A 198 6.38 -17.58 1.64
C ILE A 198 6.06 -16.12 1.98
N ILE A 199 5.87 -15.25 0.98
CA ILE A 199 5.58 -13.83 1.22
C ILE A 199 4.26 -13.68 1.97
N LYS A 200 3.21 -14.41 1.58
CA LYS A 200 1.90 -14.40 2.23
C LYS A 200 1.99 -14.72 3.72
N ASN A 201 2.63 -15.84 4.06
CA ASN A 201 2.75 -16.28 5.45
C ASN A 201 3.62 -15.34 6.27
N ASN A 202 4.72 -14.87 5.71
CA ASN A 202 5.62 -13.94 6.36
C ASN A 202 4.93 -12.57 6.58
N ALA A 203 4.18 -12.06 5.60
CA ALA A 203 3.44 -10.81 5.74
C ALA A 203 2.52 -10.85 6.97
N LEU A 204 1.67 -11.88 7.07
CA LEU A 204 0.74 -12.04 8.18
C LEU A 204 1.45 -12.20 9.53
N SER A 205 2.49 -13.03 9.58
CA SER A 205 3.25 -13.24 10.82
C SER A 205 3.95 -11.97 11.27
N HIS A 206 4.66 -11.29 10.35
CA HIS A 206 5.44 -10.11 10.64
C HIS A 206 4.57 -8.93 11.07
N ILE A 207 3.47 -8.64 10.36
CA ILE A 207 2.60 -7.52 10.72
C ILE A 207 1.94 -7.71 12.08
N ASN A 208 1.54 -8.93 12.43
CA ASN A 208 0.98 -9.26 13.75
C ASN A 208 2.02 -9.11 14.88
N GLU A 209 3.31 -9.28 14.58
CA GLU A 209 4.38 -9.02 15.54
C GLU A 209 4.63 -7.52 15.72
N VAL A 210 4.86 -6.79 14.58
CA VAL A 210 5.33 -5.40 14.64
C VAL A 210 4.24 -4.40 14.98
N LEU A 211 2.97 -4.70 14.69
CA LEU A 211 1.81 -3.87 15.01
C LEU A 211 0.89 -4.50 16.07
N SER A 212 1.41 -5.43 16.90
CA SER A 212 0.64 -5.96 18.02
C SER A 212 0.34 -4.88 19.06
N GLU A 213 -0.79 -5.01 19.75
CA GLU A 213 -1.20 -4.09 20.81
C GLU A 213 -0.14 -4.05 21.93
N GLU A 214 0.43 -5.20 22.28
CA GLU A 214 1.47 -5.33 23.30
C GLU A 214 2.71 -4.51 22.93
N ARG A 215 3.20 -4.68 21.68
CA ARG A 215 4.40 -3.97 21.20
C ARG A 215 4.15 -2.46 21.15
N ILE A 216 3.03 -2.03 20.60
CA ILE A 216 2.66 -0.62 20.53
C ILE A 216 2.52 -0.03 21.94
N THR A 217 1.92 -0.75 22.87
CA THR A 217 1.80 -0.32 24.26
C THR A 217 3.16 -0.11 24.93
N VAL A 218 4.12 -1.03 24.69
CA VAL A 218 5.49 -0.90 25.18
C VAL A 218 6.17 0.33 24.59
N MET A 219 6.14 0.50 23.27
CA MET A 219 6.73 1.66 22.57
C MET A 219 6.14 2.99 23.05
N MET A 220 4.83 3.06 23.26
CA MET A 220 4.16 4.27 23.79
C MET A 220 4.62 4.58 25.22
N ARG A 221 4.72 3.57 26.09
CA ARG A 221 5.21 3.73 27.46
C ARG A 221 6.64 4.24 27.48
N GLU A 222 7.54 3.61 26.74
CA GLU A 222 8.94 4.02 26.64
C GLU A 222 9.07 5.47 26.14
N ARG A 223 8.28 5.86 25.14
CA ARG A 223 8.29 7.24 24.61
C ARG A 223 7.79 8.24 25.64
N VAL A 224 6.74 7.94 26.37
CA VAL A 224 6.22 8.80 27.46
C VAL A 224 7.26 8.95 28.58
N GLU A 225 7.95 7.87 28.97
CA GLU A 225 9.01 7.91 29.98
C GLU A 225 10.20 8.76 29.51
N ALA A 226 10.62 8.63 28.24
CA ALA A 226 11.67 9.46 27.65
C ALA A 226 11.32 10.95 27.68
N ILE A 227 10.09 11.31 27.26
CA ILE A 227 9.61 12.70 27.30
C ILE A 227 9.60 13.25 28.73
N ARG A 228 9.15 12.45 29.72
CA ARG A 228 9.15 12.86 31.14
C ARG A 228 10.57 13.10 31.65
N LYS A 229 11.52 12.29 31.23
CA LYS A 229 12.94 12.46 31.61
C LYS A 229 13.51 13.73 31.01
N GLU A 230 13.32 13.94 29.68
CA GLU A 230 13.76 15.14 28.96
C GLU A 230 13.18 16.42 29.60
N ALA A 231 11.90 16.42 29.96
CA ALA A 231 11.26 17.55 30.60
C ALA A 231 11.84 17.85 31.98
N LYS A 232 12.12 16.83 32.81
CA LYS A 232 12.76 17.00 34.13
C LYS A 232 14.16 17.57 34.03
N GLU A 233 14.95 17.12 33.05
CA GLU A 233 16.31 17.62 32.80
C GLU A 233 16.28 19.09 32.32
N ALA A 234 15.33 19.46 31.46
CA ALA A 234 15.14 20.82 31.01
C ALA A 234 14.76 21.78 32.17
N LEU A 235 13.88 21.34 33.10
CA LEU A 235 13.51 22.12 34.28
C LEU A 235 14.71 22.38 35.21
N LYS A 236 15.52 21.35 35.49
CA LYS A 236 16.72 21.49 36.33
C LYS A 236 17.73 22.49 35.72
N LYS A 237 17.95 22.43 34.40
CA LYS A 237 18.85 23.38 33.73
C LYS A 237 18.37 24.84 33.75
N ASN A 238 17.06 25.06 33.91
CA ASN A 238 16.49 26.40 34.06
C ASN A 238 16.54 26.93 35.50
N GLU A 239 16.55 26.03 36.51
CA GLU A 239 16.70 26.40 37.90
C GLU A 239 18.16 26.71 38.31
N GLU A 240 19.13 26.24 37.51
CA GLU A 240 20.59 26.47 37.74
C GLU A 240 21.11 27.76 37.03
N LYS A 241 20.24 28.50 36.32
CA LYS A 241 20.54 29.76 35.66
C LYS A 241 19.93 30.94 36.42
#